data_03e6c998ffb1a174eb080b35c71c8f54
#
_entry.id   03e6c998ffb1a174eb080b35c71c8f54
#
_cell.length_a   1.000
_cell.length_b   1.000
_cell.length_c   1.000
_cell.angle_alpha   90.00
_cell.angle_beta   90.00
_cell.angle_gamma   90.00
#
_symmetry.space_group_name_H-M   'P 1'
#
loop_
_entity.id
_entity.type
_entity.pdbx_description
1 polymer ?
#
loop_
_entity_poly.entity_id
_entity_poly.type
_entity_poly.pdbx_seq_one_letter_code
_entity_poly.pdbx_strand_id
1 'polypeptide(L)'
;MLSKSILTGLFGLALCANAQTEAPVVTDNCPTDLYHSQLQIKDNTTVRGYIDAWTDSEIGMTFRVILTGIEGHQALLYHIHENQVPEDGNCYATGAHLDPYGRGEQPPCDIGNPATCQVGDLSGKHGPAFAPDGTEFIAEFRDFFLSNVPGNPAYFGDRSWVVHAPDKTRLNCGNFEKIVPGGKK
;
A
#
# COMPACT_ATOMS: atom_id res chain seq x y z
N MET A 1 -22.01 59.48 36.43
CA MET A 1 -21.99 58.01 36.60
C MET A 1 -21.84 57.39 35.23
N LEU A 2 -20.60 56.95 34.87
CA LEU A 2 -20.32 56.28 33.60
C LEU A 2 -20.45 54.77 33.78
N SER A 3 -21.39 54.17 33.07
CA SER A 3 -21.51 52.70 32.99
C SER A 3 -20.49 52.17 31.96
N LYS A 4 -19.60 51.29 32.42
CA LYS A 4 -18.66 50.53 31.55
C LYS A 4 -19.33 49.21 31.14
N SER A 5 -19.73 49.10 29.89
CA SER A 5 -20.17 47.82 29.29
C SER A 5 -18.93 47.00 28.97
N ILE A 6 -18.79 45.82 29.57
CA ILE A 6 -17.76 44.83 29.27
C ILE A 6 -18.31 43.94 28.15
N LEU A 7 -17.68 44.03 27.00
CA LEU A 7 -17.96 43.17 25.81
C LEU A 7 -17.13 41.88 25.97
N THR A 8 -17.76 40.77 26.34
CA THR A 8 -17.12 39.46 26.43
C THR A 8 -17.16 38.82 25.05
N GLY A 9 -15.98 38.84 24.36
CA GLY A 9 -15.83 38.14 23.11
C GLY A 9 -15.68 36.63 23.34
N LEU A 10 -16.66 35.84 22.88
CA LEU A 10 -16.50 34.38 22.75
C LEU A 10 -15.56 34.10 21.57
N PHE A 11 -14.35 33.64 21.86
CA PHE A 11 -13.49 32.99 20.87
C PHE A 11 -13.99 31.55 20.68
N GLY A 12 -14.70 31.31 19.60
CA GLY A 12 -15.03 29.96 19.16
C GLY A 12 -13.78 29.31 18.57
N LEU A 13 -13.23 28.28 19.25
CA LEU A 13 -12.26 27.38 18.63
C LEU A 13 -13.02 26.57 17.56
N ALA A 14 -12.74 26.88 16.29
CA ALA A 14 -13.09 25.99 15.20
C ALA A 14 -12.16 24.75 15.27
N LEU A 15 -12.65 23.65 15.78
CA LEU A 15 -12.06 22.34 15.61
C LEU A 15 -12.18 21.99 14.12
N CYS A 16 -11.10 22.19 13.35
CA CYS A 16 -10.98 21.56 12.04
C CYS A 16 -10.87 20.05 12.28
N ALA A 17 -11.98 19.33 12.28
CA ALA A 17 -11.96 17.90 12.08
C ALA A 17 -11.37 17.66 10.70
N ASN A 18 -10.16 17.11 10.62
CA ASN A 18 -9.65 16.54 9.38
C ASN A 18 -10.60 15.41 9.01
N ALA A 19 -11.51 15.68 8.08
CA ALA A 19 -12.31 14.64 7.48
C ALA A 19 -11.33 13.71 6.74
N GLN A 20 -11.22 12.50 7.26
CA GLN A 20 -10.45 11.43 6.64
C GLN A 20 -11.04 11.19 5.25
N THR A 21 -10.24 11.43 4.19
CA THR A 21 -10.75 11.35 2.82
C THR A 21 -10.76 9.88 2.40
N GLU A 22 -11.94 9.35 2.07
CA GLU A 22 -12.06 8.02 1.49
C GLU A 22 -11.38 7.97 0.11
N ALA A 23 -10.67 6.88 -0.18
CA ALA A 23 -10.08 6.66 -1.48
C ALA A 23 -11.19 6.41 -2.52
N PRO A 24 -11.19 7.12 -3.67
CA PRO A 24 -12.15 6.84 -4.73
C PRO A 24 -11.85 5.52 -5.41
N VAL A 25 -12.90 4.85 -5.89
CA VAL A 25 -12.74 3.69 -6.79
C VAL A 25 -12.10 4.16 -8.09
N VAL A 26 -11.04 3.47 -8.52
CA VAL A 26 -10.36 3.73 -9.79
C VAL A 26 -11.15 3.07 -10.92
N THR A 27 -11.47 3.85 -11.97
CA THR A 27 -12.33 3.44 -13.09
C THR A 27 -11.72 3.67 -14.46
N ASP A 28 -10.41 3.93 -14.51
CA ASP A 28 -9.65 4.29 -15.71
C ASP A 28 -8.38 3.43 -15.91
N ASN A 29 -8.30 2.25 -15.28
CA ASN A 29 -7.17 1.34 -15.44
C ASN A 29 -7.05 0.82 -16.89
N CYS A 30 -5.82 0.56 -17.32
CA CYS A 30 -5.50 0.00 -18.63
C CYS A 30 -5.51 -1.54 -18.59
N PRO A 31 -6.47 -2.23 -19.26
CA PRO A 31 -6.60 -3.68 -19.16
C PRO A 31 -5.48 -4.49 -19.84
N THR A 32 -4.60 -3.84 -20.62
CA THR A 32 -3.50 -4.51 -21.33
C THR A 32 -2.20 -4.54 -20.54
N ASP A 33 -2.16 -3.87 -19.40
CA ASP A 33 -0.94 -3.67 -18.63
C ASP A 33 -0.80 -4.75 -17.54
N LEU A 34 0.35 -5.41 -17.55
CA LEU A 34 0.79 -6.34 -16.51
C LEU A 34 2.00 -5.75 -15.80
N TYR A 35 1.99 -5.80 -14.49
CA TYR A 35 3.12 -5.40 -13.64
C TYR A 35 3.60 -6.58 -12.81
N HIS A 36 4.90 -6.62 -12.56
CA HIS A 36 5.57 -7.61 -11.73
C HIS A 36 6.51 -6.90 -10.75
N SER A 37 6.64 -7.41 -9.54
CA SER A 37 7.66 -6.99 -8.60
C SER A 37 8.22 -8.17 -7.85
N GLN A 38 9.52 -8.40 -8.00
CA GLN A 38 10.28 -9.47 -7.35
C GLN A 38 10.94 -8.95 -6.08
N LEU A 39 10.80 -9.66 -4.96
CA LEU A 39 11.59 -9.39 -3.74
C LEU A 39 13.07 -9.69 -3.99
N GLN A 40 13.92 -8.88 -3.36
CA GLN A 40 15.37 -9.01 -3.47
C GLN A 40 15.89 -10.32 -2.84
N ILE A 41 17.04 -10.78 -3.34
CA ILE A 41 17.82 -11.83 -2.68
C ILE A 41 18.69 -11.14 -1.62
N LYS A 42 18.39 -11.38 -0.34
CA LYS A 42 19.06 -10.77 0.83
C LYS A 42 19.47 -11.84 1.82
N ASP A 43 20.64 -11.66 2.46
CA ASP A 43 21.15 -12.63 3.44
C ASP A 43 20.51 -12.47 4.83
N ASN A 44 19.93 -11.31 5.11
CA ASN A 44 19.34 -10.97 6.41
C ASN A 44 17.85 -11.30 6.54
N THR A 45 17.26 -11.99 5.59
CA THR A 45 15.88 -12.46 5.63
C THR A 45 15.69 -13.71 4.78
N THR A 46 14.84 -14.63 5.23
CA THR A 46 14.38 -15.80 4.47
C THR A 46 13.23 -15.49 3.54
N VAL A 47 12.54 -14.36 3.75
CA VAL A 47 11.33 -13.98 2.99
C VAL A 47 11.69 -13.72 1.54
N ARG A 48 11.07 -14.49 0.63
CA ARG A 48 11.19 -14.38 -0.82
C ARG A 48 9.79 -14.37 -1.44
N GLY A 49 9.71 -13.99 -2.69
CA GLY A 49 8.45 -14.03 -3.41
C GLY A 49 8.30 -12.87 -4.38
N TYR A 50 7.10 -12.76 -4.91
CA TYR A 50 6.76 -11.73 -5.89
C TYR A 50 5.28 -11.34 -5.79
N ILE A 51 4.96 -10.24 -6.43
CA ILE A 51 3.61 -9.77 -6.64
C ILE A 51 3.43 -9.45 -8.12
N ASP A 52 2.35 -9.98 -8.69
CA ASP A 52 1.86 -9.62 -10.03
C ASP A 52 0.62 -8.76 -9.90
N ALA A 53 0.43 -7.83 -10.86
CA ALA A 53 -0.76 -7.00 -10.91
C ALA A 53 -1.24 -6.84 -12.35
N TRP A 54 -2.53 -7.10 -12.59
CA TRP A 54 -3.19 -6.96 -13.89
C TRP A 54 -4.66 -6.60 -13.70
N THR A 55 -5.32 -6.28 -14.79
CA THR A 55 -6.77 -6.14 -14.80
C THR A 55 -7.35 -6.57 -16.14
N ASP A 56 -8.59 -7.01 -16.13
CA ASP A 56 -9.42 -7.35 -17.30
C ASP A 56 -10.42 -6.25 -17.65
N SER A 57 -10.45 -5.18 -16.87
CA SER A 57 -11.38 -4.07 -17.03
C SER A 57 -10.76 -2.76 -16.53
N GLU A 58 -11.41 -1.64 -16.79
CA GLU A 58 -10.99 -0.32 -16.31
C GLU A 58 -11.16 -0.15 -14.80
N ILE A 59 -11.94 -1.02 -14.14
CA ILE A 59 -12.29 -0.87 -12.71
C ILE A 59 -11.47 -1.84 -11.86
N GLY A 60 -10.63 -1.28 -10.99
CA GLY A 60 -9.81 -2.02 -10.03
C GLY A 60 -8.68 -2.81 -10.68
N MET A 61 -7.80 -3.35 -9.84
CA MET A 61 -6.64 -4.15 -10.21
C MET A 61 -6.69 -5.51 -9.50
N THR A 62 -6.37 -6.59 -10.18
CA THR A 62 -6.14 -7.90 -9.56
C THR A 62 -4.68 -8.00 -9.18
N PHE A 63 -4.41 -8.40 -7.94
CA PHE A 63 -3.08 -8.68 -7.42
C PHE A 63 -2.96 -10.16 -7.06
N ARG A 64 -1.83 -10.76 -7.40
CA ARG A 64 -1.44 -12.08 -6.94
C ARG A 64 -0.13 -11.98 -6.19
N VAL A 65 -0.15 -12.35 -4.92
CA VAL A 65 1.00 -12.33 -4.02
C VAL A 65 1.42 -13.76 -3.74
N ILE A 66 2.71 -14.03 -3.90
CA ILE A 66 3.32 -15.30 -3.50
C ILE A 66 4.50 -14.98 -2.59
N LEU A 67 4.50 -15.53 -1.38
CA LEU A 67 5.58 -15.39 -0.41
C LEU A 67 6.01 -16.76 0.11
N THR A 68 7.32 -16.92 0.29
CA THR A 68 7.97 -18.08 0.91
C THR A 68 8.91 -17.63 2.01
N GLY A 69 9.38 -18.56 2.84
CA GLY A 69 10.31 -18.24 3.92
C GLY A 69 9.67 -17.48 5.07
N ILE A 70 8.34 -17.57 5.23
CA ILE A 70 7.62 -17.11 6.42
C ILE A 70 7.89 -18.14 7.53
N GLU A 71 8.53 -17.70 8.60
CA GLU A 71 8.94 -18.55 9.72
C GLU A 71 8.30 -18.10 11.02
N GLY A 72 8.19 -19.02 11.98
CA GLY A 72 7.74 -18.73 13.33
C GLY A 72 6.27 -18.35 13.45
N HIS A 73 5.40 -18.82 12.55
CA HIS A 73 3.95 -18.54 12.54
C HIS A 73 3.61 -17.04 12.58
N GLN A 74 4.44 -16.21 11.94
CA GLN A 74 4.23 -14.77 11.88
C GLN A 74 3.22 -14.41 10.79
N ALA A 75 2.36 -13.43 11.08
CA ALA A 75 1.51 -12.79 10.09
C ALA A 75 2.26 -11.59 9.50
N LEU A 76 2.86 -11.75 8.31
CA LEU A 76 3.59 -10.66 7.67
C LEU A 76 2.64 -9.64 7.06
N LEU A 77 3.00 -8.36 7.16
CA LEU A 77 2.28 -7.27 6.54
C LEU A 77 2.94 -6.92 5.20
N TYR A 78 2.15 -6.47 4.23
CA TYR A 78 2.68 -6.07 2.92
C TYR A 78 1.94 -4.86 2.36
N HIS A 79 2.72 -3.89 1.89
CA HIS A 79 2.21 -2.59 1.47
C HIS A 79 2.92 -2.10 0.21
N ILE A 80 2.24 -1.25 -0.56
CA ILE A 80 2.88 -0.45 -1.60
C ILE A 80 3.37 0.85 -0.95
N HIS A 81 4.64 1.19 -1.19
CA HIS A 81 5.31 2.36 -0.66
C HIS A 81 5.46 3.46 -1.71
N GLU A 82 5.64 4.71 -1.27
CA GLU A 82 5.64 5.91 -2.12
C GLU A 82 6.87 6.07 -3.01
N ASN A 83 8.02 5.47 -2.64
CA ASN A 83 9.24 5.57 -3.42
C ASN A 83 9.72 4.19 -3.88
N GLN A 84 10.53 4.18 -4.93
CA GLN A 84 11.23 2.98 -5.38
C GLN A 84 12.33 2.57 -4.40
N VAL A 85 12.64 1.28 -4.39
CA VAL A 85 13.85 0.73 -3.77
C VAL A 85 15.06 1.24 -4.54
N PRO A 86 16.02 1.91 -3.89
CA PRO A 86 17.24 2.37 -4.56
C PRO A 86 18.16 1.20 -4.92
N GLU A 87 19.22 1.49 -5.71
CA GLU A 87 20.18 0.48 -6.19
C GLU A 87 20.89 -0.27 -5.06
N ASP A 88 21.07 0.34 -3.89
CA ASP A 88 21.65 -0.30 -2.71
C ASP A 88 20.71 -1.30 -2.02
N GLY A 89 19.48 -1.42 -2.49
CA GLY A 89 18.46 -2.34 -1.98
C GLY A 89 17.86 -1.97 -0.63
N ASN A 90 18.03 -0.72 -0.17
CA ASN A 90 17.56 -0.27 1.13
C ASN A 90 16.02 -0.10 1.17
N CYS A 91 15.32 -1.03 1.81
CA CYS A 91 13.87 -0.96 1.95
C CYS A 91 13.38 0.23 2.79
N TYR A 92 14.21 0.80 3.65
CA TYR A 92 13.83 1.97 4.45
C TYR A 92 13.79 3.27 3.62
N ALA A 93 14.48 3.30 2.48
CA ALA A 93 14.45 4.44 1.57
C ALA A 93 13.15 4.54 0.75
N THR A 94 12.28 3.52 0.80
CA THR A 94 11.00 3.52 0.08
C THR A 94 9.94 4.47 0.67
N GLY A 95 10.25 5.15 1.78
CA GLY A 95 9.36 6.14 2.39
C GLY A 95 8.19 5.53 3.15
N ALA A 96 7.05 6.21 3.14
CA ALA A 96 5.80 5.79 3.78
C ALA A 96 4.97 4.87 2.84
N HIS A 97 3.83 4.39 3.32
CA HIS A 97 2.85 3.72 2.46
C HIS A 97 2.32 4.71 1.41
N LEU A 98 1.96 4.22 0.23
CA LEU A 98 1.26 5.02 -0.78
C LEU A 98 -0.10 5.46 -0.22
N ASP A 99 -0.20 6.75 0.11
CA ASP A 99 -1.37 7.34 0.77
C ASP A 99 -1.72 8.72 0.17
N PRO A 100 -2.12 8.77 -1.12
CA PRO A 100 -2.35 10.02 -1.81
C PRO A 100 -3.51 10.86 -1.25
N TYR A 101 -4.37 10.25 -0.44
CA TYR A 101 -5.53 10.91 0.16
C TYR A 101 -5.31 11.29 1.62
N GLY A 102 -4.09 11.06 2.16
CA GLY A 102 -3.71 11.51 3.50
C GLY A 102 -4.49 10.83 4.63
N ARG A 103 -4.88 9.56 4.41
CA ARG A 103 -5.65 8.81 5.40
C ARG A 103 -4.85 8.59 6.69
N GLY A 104 -3.55 8.35 6.59
CA GLY A 104 -2.70 8.01 7.72
C GLY A 104 -2.88 6.57 8.21
N GLU A 105 -2.05 6.16 9.18
CA GLU A 105 -2.08 4.81 9.75
C GLU A 105 -3.09 4.63 10.90
N GLN A 106 -3.67 5.73 11.40
CA GLN A 106 -4.61 5.70 12.53
C GLN A 106 -5.93 6.37 12.18
N PRO A 107 -7.04 5.73 12.54
CA PRO A 107 -7.21 4.39 13.12
C PRO A 107 -6.72 3.29 12.17
N PRO A 108 -6.53 2.04 12.60
CA PRO A 108 -6.15 0.95 11.70
C PRO A 108 -7.13 0.78 10.53
N CYS A 109 -6.67 0.23 9.41
CA CYS A 109 -7.51 -0.08 8.26
C CYS A 109 -8.71 -0.93 8.67
N ASP A 110 -9.90 -0.56 8.24
CA ASP A 110 -11.13 -1.34 8.40
C ASP A 110 -11.37 -2.16 7.13
N ILE A 111 -11.11 -3.46 7.20
CA ILE A 111 -11.34 -4.39 6.09
C ILE A 111 -12.81 -4.40 5.61
N GLY A 112 -13.76 -4.05 6.48
CA GLY A 112 -15.18 -3.91 6.15
C GLY A 112 -15.50 -2.62 5.38
N ASN A 113 -14.57 -1.64 5.40
CA ASN A 113 -14.69 -0.38 4.67
C ASN A 113 -13.34 0.03 4.05
N PRO A 114 -12.86 -0.70 3.02
CA PRO A 114 -11.52 -0.54 2.46
C PRO A 114 -11.24 0.83 1.83
N ALA A 115 -12.27 1.60 1.48
CA ALA A 115 -12.13 2.99 1.02
C ALA A 115 -11.51 3.90 2.10
N THR A 116 -11.64 3.54 3.37
CA THR A 116 -11.07 4.28 4.51
C THR A 116 -9.66 3.84 4.86
N CYS A 117 -9.03 2.97 4.09
CA CYS A 117 -7.66 2.52 4.28
C CYS A 117 -6.67 3.32 3.42
N GLN A 118 -5.38 3.33 3.78
CA GLN A 118 -4.37 3.85 2.86
C GLN A 118 -4.41 3.04 1.57
N VAL A 119 -4.26 3.71 0.42
CA VAL A 119 -4.32 3.05 -0.90
C VAL A 119 -3.29 1.93 -1.01
N GLY A 120 -2.09 2.13 -0.47
CA GLY A 120 -1.01 1.12 -0.48
C GLY A 120 -1.14 0.03 0.58
N ASP A 121 -2.09 0.10 1.53
CA ASP A 121 -2.22 -0.90 2.59
C ASP A 121 -2.94 -2.17 2.08
N LEU A 122 -2.19 -3.02 1.36
CA LEU A 122 -2.74 -4.26 0.81
C LEU A 122 -3.10 -5.25 1.92
N SER A 123 -2.21 -5.47 2.89
CA SER A 123 -2.47 -6.41 3.99
C SER A 123 -3.60 -5.96 4.90
N GLY A 124 -3.81 -4.67 5.10
CA GLY A 124 -4.95 -4.14 5.84
C GLY A 124 -6.27 -4.38 5.12
N LYS A 125 -6.31 -4.18 3.80
CA LYS A 125 -7.52 -4.36 3.00
C LYS A 125 -7.84 -5.83 2.68
N HIS A 126 -6.82 -6.69 2.54
CA HIS A 126 -6.97 -8.05 2.00
C HIS A 126 -6.47 -9.16 2.93
N GLY A 127 -5.99 -8.78 4.12
CA GLY A 127 -5.45 -9.71 5.13
C GLY A 127 -3.94 -9.86 5.06
N PRO A 128 -3.29 -10.14 6.21
CA PRO A 128 -1.85 -10.36 6.30
C PRO A 128 -1.45 -11.71 5.67
N ALA A 129 -0.18 -11.81 5.29
CA ALA A 129 0.39 -13.04 4.78
C ALA A 129 0.72 -13.99 5.93
N PHE A 130 0.02 -15.10 6.00
CA PHE A 130 0.24 -16.16 6.97
C PHE A 130 0.33 -17.52 6.26
N ALA A 131 1.38 -18.27 6.56
CA ALA A 131 1.54 -19.64 6.08
C ALA A 131 2.23 -20.48 7.16
N PRO A 132 1.93 -21.79 7.28
CA PRO A 132 2.71 -22.71 8.10
C PRO A 132 4.17 -22.75 7.65
N ASP A 133 5.08 -23.01 8.60
CA ASP A 133 6.51 -23.09 8.32
C ASP A 133 6.82 -24.06 7.17
N GLY A 134 7.65 -23.60 6.23
CA GLY A 134 8.05 -24.38 5.06
C GLY A 134 7.01 -24.42 3.93
N THR A 135 5.90 -23.69 4.05
CA THR A 135 4.89 -23.58 2.98
C THR A 135 4.87 -22.19 2.37
N GLU A 136 4.17 -22.08 1.24
CA GLU A 136 3.96 -20.80 0.56
C GLU A 136 2.68 -20.12 1.05
N PHE A 137 2.72 -18.79 1.14
CA PHE A 137 1.51 -17.97 1.14
C PHE A 137 1.18 -17.61 -0.30
N ILE A 138 -0.06 -17.85 -0.70
CA ILE A 138 -0.59 -17.46 -2.00
C ILE A 138 -1.92 -16.77 -1.76
N ALA A 139 -2.03 -15.53 -2.25
CA ALA A 139 -3.28 -14.78 -2.25
C ALA A 139 -3.52 -14.14 -3.62
N GLU A 140 -4.79 -14.13 -4.03
CA GLU A 140 -5.25 -13.38 -5.20
C GLU A 140 -6.48 -12.58 -4.78
N PHE A 141 -6.47 -11.28 -5.05
CA PHE A 141 -7.55 -10.38 -4.66
C PHE A 141 -7.68 -9.22 -5.65
N ARG A 142 -8.84 -8.61 -5.68
CA ARG A 142 -9.09 -7.39 -6.45
C ARG A 142 -9.09 -6.17 -5.53
N ASP A 143 -8.25 -5.20 -5.88
CA ASP A 143 -8.18 -3.89 -5.21
C ASP A 143 -8.81 -2.82 -6.11
N PHE A 144 -9.71 -2.02 -5.55
CA PHE A 144 -10.46 -1.03 -6.31
C PHE A 144 -9.86 0.38 -6.24
N PHE A 145 -8.79 0.58 -5.47
CA PHE A 145 -8.26 1.90 -5.13
C PHE A 145 -6.88 2.17 -5.72
N LEU A 146 -6.25 1.16 -6.35
CA LEU A 146 -4.95 1.27 -7.00
C LEU A 146 -5.11 1.47 -8.50
N SER A 147 -4.22 2.29 -9.08
CA SER A 147 -4.20 2.60 -10.50
C SER A 147 -2.92 2.15 -11.18
N ASN A 148 -3.06 1.63 -12.41
CA ASN A 148 -1.93 1.35 -13.31
C ASN A 148 -1.71 2.46 -14.35
N VAL A 149 -2.41 3.61 -14.23
CA VAL A 149 -2.33 4.73 -15.17
C VAL A 149 -1.39 5.80 -14.63
N PRO A 150 -0.28 6.12 -15.31
CA PRO A 150 0.62 7.19 -14.92
C PRO A 150 -0.10 8.54 -14.78
N GLY A 151 0.20 9.27 -13.70
CA GLY A 151 -0.44 10.55 -13.38
C GLY A 151 -1.68 10.44 -12.49
N ASN A 152 -2.27 9.25 -12.32
CA ASN A 152 -3.28 9.01 -11.28
C ASN A 152 -2.60 9.07 -9.91
N PRO A 153 -3.17 9.77 -8.90
CA PRO A 153 -2.57 9.84 -7.55
C PRO A 153 -2.30 8.46 -6.91
N ALA A 154 -3.12 7.47 -7.24
CA ALA A 154 -3.01 6.10 -6.76
C ALA A 154 -2.15 5.18 -7.66
N TYR A 155 -1.37 5.77 -8.58
CA TYR A 155 -0.51 5.01 -9.49
C TYR A 155 0.58 4.25 -8.73
N PHE A 156 0.65 2.92 -8.96
CA PHE A 156 1.62 2.06 -8.28
C PHE A 156 2.78 1.61 -9.18
N GLY A 157 2.70 1.79 -10.49
CA GLY A 157 3.63 1.19 -11.45
C GLY A 157 5.08 1.72 -11.39
N ASP A 158 5.32 2.84 -10.72
CA ASP A 158 6.63 3.42 -10.42
C ASP A 158 6.97 3.39 -8.92
N ARG A 159 6.33 2.51 -8.18
CA ARG A 159 6.44 2.36 -6.73
C ARG A 159 7.15 1.05 -6.36
N SER A 160 7.27 0.83 -5.06
CA SER A 160 7.76 -0.44 -4.51
C SER A 160 6.69 -1.12 -3.65
N TRP A 161 6.81 -2.42 -3.48
CA TRP A 161 6.12 -3.11 -2.41
C TRP A 161 7.12 -3.55 -1.34
N VAL A 162 6.68 -3.58 -0.10
CA VAL A 162 7.50 -3.89 1.06
C VAL A 162 6.78 -4.91 1.92
N VAL A 163 7.51 -5.94 2.34
CA VAL A 163 7.04 -6.95 3.29
C VAL A 163 7.64 -6.65 4.66
N HIS A 164 6.77 -6.65 5.68
CA HIS A 164 7.12 -6.30 7.04
C HIS A 164 6.83 -7.45 8.01
N ALA A 165 7.64 -7.54 9.06
CA ALA A 165 7.28 -8.29 10.26
C ALA A 165 6.12 -7.62 11.02
N PRO A 166 5.46 -8.31 11.96
CA PRO A 166 4.38 -7.72 12.76
C PRO A 166 4.78 -6.49 13.57
N ASP A 167 6.05 -6.32 13.89
CA ASP A 167 6.62 -5.15 14.58
C ASP A 167 6.96 -3.99 13.63
N LYS A 168 6.54 -4.08 12.37
CA LYS A 168 6.79 -3.14 11.26
C LYS A 168 8.23 -3.10 10.74
N THR A 169 9.12 -3.98 11.20
CA THR A 169 10.46 -4.14 10.61
C THR A 169 10.33 -4.52 9.13
N ARG A 170 11.02 -3.79 8.24
CA ARG A 170 11.02 -4.07 6.80
C ARG A 170 11.93 -5.24 6.49
N LEU A 171 11.35 -6.37 6.11
CA LEU A 171 12.06 -7.62 5.83
C LEU A 171 12.62 -7.66 4.42
N ASN A 172 11.81 -7.30 3.44
CA ASN A 172 12.19 -7.31 2.03
C ASN A 172 11.35 -6.33 1.21
N CYS A 173 11.80 -5.99 0.00
CA CYS A 173 11.13 -5.06 -0.88
C CYS A 173 11.50 -5.30 -2.35
N GLY A 174 10.67 -4.82 -3.28
CA GLY A 174 10.90 -4.88 -4.72
C GLY A 174 10.19 -3.74 -5.44
N ASN A 175 10.69 -3.34 -6.61
CA ASN A 175 10.06 -2.34 -7.44
C ASN A 175 9.08 -2.97 -8.42
N PHE A 176 7.97 -2.29 -8.67
CA PHE A 176 7.08 -2.67 -9.77
C PHE A 176 7.72 -2.35 -11.11
N GLU A 177 7.64 -3.31 -12.03
CA GLU A 177 8.07 -3.17 -13.42
C GLU A 177 6.91 -3.56 -14.33
N LYS A 178 6.63 -2.73 -15.33
CA LYS A 178 5.65 -3.08 -16.36
C LYS A 178 6.23 -4.14 -17.28
N ILE A 179 5.52 -5.24 -17.43
CA ILE A 179 5.91 -6.34 -18.34
C ILE A 179 5.48 -5.98 -19.76
N VAL A 180 6.47 -5.83 -20.65
CA VAL A 180 6.23 -5.60 -22.07
C VAL A 180 6.31 -6.94 -22.79
N PRO A 181 5.21 -7.46 -23.38
CA PRO A 181 5.25 -8.70 -24.15
C PRO A 181 6.26 -8.60 -25.30
N GLY A 182 7.24 -9.51 -25.35
CA GLY A 182 8.27 -9.54 -26.39
C GLY A 182 9.50 -8.66 -26.15
N GLY A 183 9.57 -7.94 -25.04
CA GLY A 183 10.80 -7.24 -24.60
C GLY A 183 11.84 -8.26 -24.13
N LYS A 184 13.00 -8.33 -24.81
CA LYS A 184 14.16 -9.06 -24.29
C LYS A 184 14.70 -8.30 -23.07
N LYS A 185 14.88 -9.03 -21.95
CA LYS A 185 15.72 -8.57 -20.83
C LYS A 185 17.18 -8.50 -21.27
#